data_e8231206cc2c7ef4a7ddeb77b5deecf6
#
_entry.id   e8231206cc2c7ef4a7ddeb77b5deecf6
#
_cell.length_a   1.000
_cell.length_b   1.000
_cell.length_c   1.000
_cell.angle_alpha   90.00
_cell.angle_beta   90.00
_cell.angle_gamma   90.00
#
_symmetry.space_group_name_H-M   'P 1'
#
loop_
_entity.id
_entity.type
_entity.pdbx_description
1 polymer ?
#
loop_
_entity_poly.entity_id
_entity_poly.type
_entity_poly.pdbx_seq_one_letter_code
_entity_poly.pdbx_strand_id
1 'polypeptide(L)'
;MPFFQQLHITDTYVYTWQLTEAVAQLRVGLPLSQGEEERLCALHSEKKQREFLAIRHLLREAQLPTTALYYTSEGKPQLEGQYISITHSHNFVMIALSLRPIGIDIERCLPRILRLASRFTPWQAPSDMDELTQIRAYTQLWTIKEALYKIADFPSVRFYEDLQVPHFEPLAPRQQALITHPEGNKAYKGQSFFWEGYIWSMVSEE
;
A
#
# COMPACT_ATOMS: atom_id res chain seq x y z
N MET A 1 11.85 -16.40 12.19
CA MET A 1 10.58 -15.94 11.63
C MET A 1 10.88 -14.83 10.65
N PRO A 2 10.27 -14.78 9.50
CA PRO A 2 10.60 -13.83 8.43
C PRO A 2 9.93 -12.46 8.59
N PHE A 3 9.57 -12.04 9.79
CA PHE A 3 9.24 -10.64 10.06
C PHE A 3 10.41 -9.79 9.62
N PHE A 4 10.16 -8.89 8.68
CA PHE A 4 11.22 -8.15 8.04
C PHE A 4 11.55 -6.85 8.76
N GLN A 5 10.57 -6.01 9.04
CA GLN A 5 10.82 -4.69 9.59
C GLN A 5 9.59 -4.06 10.24
N GLN A 6 9.82 -3.33 11.33
CA GLN A 6 8.91 -2.33 11.88
C GLN A 6 9.56 -0.95 11.75
N LEU A 7 8.83 0.00 11.20
CA LEU A 7 9.23 1.40 11.12
C LEU A 7 8.22 2.27 11.88
N HIS A 8 8.72 3.30 12.53
CA HIS A 8 7.89 4.35 13.11
C HIS A 8 8.21 5.66 12.37
N ILE A 9 7.22 6.19 11.66
CA ILE A 9 7.35 7.39 10.84
C ILE A 9 6.28 8.37 11.29
N THR A 10 6.70 9.43 11.96
CA THR A 10 5.80 10.41 12.59
C THR A 10 4.80 9.69 13.52
N ASP A 11 3.51 9.69 13.20
CA ASP A 11 2.43 9.07 13.99
C ASP A 11 1.98 7.71 13.43
N THR A 12 2.77 7.12 12.53
CA THR A 12 2.43 5.90 11.80
C THR A 12 3.41 4.78 12.09
N TYR A 13 2.90 3.61 12.46
CA TYR A 13 3.67 2.38 12.53
C TYR A 13 3.47 1.60 11.23
N VAL A 14 4.58 1.24 10.56
CA VAL A 14 4.57 0.43 9.35
C VAL A 14 5.24 -0.90 9.65
N TYR A 15 4.51 -1.99 9.40
CA TYR A 15 4.99 -3.36 9.58
C TYR A 15 5.10 -4.03 8.22
N THR A 16 6.21 -4.72 7.99
CA THR A 16 6.50 -5.38 6.71
C THR A 16 6.83 -6.84 6.92
N TRP A 17 6.20 -7.71 6.15
CA TRP A 17 6.47 -9.15 6.12
C TRP A 17 7.04 -9.55 4.76
N GLN A 18 8.15 -10.27 4.77
CA GLN A 18 8.70 -10.89 3.56
C GLN A 18 8.17 -12.32 3.44
N LEU A 19 7.40 -12.57 2.39
CA LEU A 19 6.80 -13.87 2.11
C LEU A 19 7.84 -14.85 1.57
N THR A 20 8.47 -15.60 2.44
CA THR A 20 9.41 -16.68 2.10
C THR A 20 8.83 -18.06 2.40
N GLU A 21 7.77 -18.14 3.23
CA GLU A 21 7.19 -19.37 3.71
C GLU A 21 6.06 -19.89 2.83
N ALA A 22 5.84 -21.19 2.87
CA ALA A 22 4.62 -21.83 2.37
C ALA A 22 3.42 -21.56 3.29
N VAL A 23 2.20 -21.73 2.77
CA VAL A 23 0.94 -21.58 3.52
C VAL A 23 0.94 -22.39 4.81
N ALA A 24 1.38 -23.64 4.77
CA ALA A 24 1.42 -24.51 5.93
C ALA A 24 2.32 -23.96 7.06
N GLN A 25 3.45 -23.35 6.70
CA GLN A 25 4.37 -22.76 7.66
C GLN A 25 3.79 -21.48 8.28
N LEU A 26 3.18 -20.61 7.48
CA LEU A 26 2.50 -19.41 7.96
C LEU A 26 1.31 -19.72 8.87
N ARG A 27 0.71 -20.92 8.70
CA ARG A 27 -0.42 -21.35 9.51
C ARG A 27 -0.04 -21.80 10.91
N VAL A 28 1.22 -22.23 11.12
CA VAL A 28 1.68 -22.76 12.42
C VAL A 28 1.63 -21.68 13.50
N GLY A 29 0.94 -21.98 14.59
CA GLY A 29 0.86 -21.08 15.76
C GLY A 29 0.08 -19.78 15.52
N LEU A 30 -0.67 -19.68 14.42
CA LEU A 30 -1.54 -18.54 14.12
C LEU A 30 -3.00 -18.92 14.48
N PRO A 31 -3.55 -18.43 15.60
CA PRO A 31 -4.95 -18.66 15.93
C PRO A 31 -5.84 -17.88 14.97
N LEU A 32 -6.62 -18.57 14.18
CA LEU A 32 -7.65 -17.97 13.33
C LEU A 32 -9.04 -18.27 13.92
N SER A 33 -9.94 -17.31 13.86
CA SER A 33 -11.34 -17.52 14.13
C SER A 33 -12.00 -18.40 13.05
N GLN A 34 -13.18 -18.94 13.32
CA GLN A 34 -13.91 -19.73 12.32
C GLN A 34 -14.14 -18.95 11.01
N GLY A 35 -14.54 -17.66 11.11
CA GLY A 35 -14.74 -16.83 9.91
C GLY A 35 -13.46 -16.57 9.13
N GLU A 36 -12.30 -16.49 9.80
CA GLU A 36 -11.01 -16.34 9.12
C GLU A 36 -10.58 -17.64 8.44
N GLU A 37 -10.86 -18.82 9.03
CA GLU A 37 -10.65 -20.11 8.39
C GLU A 37 -11.50 -20.25 7.13
N GLU A 38 -12.78 -19.92 7.21
CA GLU A 38 -13.69 -19.95 6.06
C GLU A 38 -13.19 -19.03 4.93
N ARG A 39 -12.73 -17.82 5.27
CA ARG A 39 -12.13 -16.88 4.30
C ARG A 39 -10.84 -17.43 3.69
N LEU A 40 -9.97 -18.00 4.50
CA LEU A 40 -8.73 -18.62 4.01
C LEU A 40 -9.03 -19.77 3.02
N CYS A 41 -9.98 -20.64 3.37
CA CYS A 41 -10.40 -21.75 2.52
C CYS A 41 -11.04 -21.27 1.19
N ALA A 42 -11.72 -20.13 1.19
CA ALA A 42 -12.31 -19.55 -0.01
C ALA A 42 -11.27 -18.92 -0.96
N LEU A 43 -10.02 -18.74 -0.53
CA LEU A 43 -8.94 -18.23 -1.37
C LEU A 43 -8.34 -19.37 -2.22
N HIS A 44 -8.59 -19.35 -3.53
CA HIS A 44 -8.09 -20.38 -4.47
C HIS A 44 -6.61 -20.19 -4.87
N SER A 45 -6.02 -19.02 -4.62
CA SER A 45 -4.63 -18.72 -4.95
C SER A 45 -3.74 -18.88 -3.73
N GLU A 46 -2.71 -19.73 -3.81
CA GLU A 46 -1.69 -19.89 -2.76
C GLU A 46 -1.05 -18.52 -2.40
N LYS A 47 -0.80 -17.70 -3.41
CA LYS A 47 -0.30 -16.32 -3.18
C LYS A 47 -1.24 -15.53 -2.27
N LYS A 48 -2.56 -15.54 -2.56
CA LYS A 48 -3.56 -14.84 -1.73
C LYS A 48 -3.69 -15.43 -0.34
N GLN A 49 -3.58 -16.74 -0.19
CA GLN A 49 -3.56 -17.40 1.11
C GLN A 49 -2.35 -16.97 1.94
N ARG A 50 -1.16 -16.89 1.33
CA ARG A 50 0.06 -16.40 1.99
C ARG A 50 -0.07 -14.93 2.40
N GLU A 51 -0.56 -14.06 1.52
CA GLU A 51 -0.83 -12.65 1.81
C GLU A 51 -1.84 -12.50 2.97
N PHE A 52 -2.91 -13.28 2.95
CA PHE A 52 -3.91 -13.30 4.02
C PHE A 52 -3.29 -13.66 5.38
N LEU A 53 -2.49 -14.73 5.44
CA LEU A 53 -1.84 -15.17 6.67
C LEU A 53 -0.78 -14.17 7.16
N ALA A 54 0.02 -13.61 6.24
CA ALA A 54 1.00 -12.60 6.59
C ALA A 54 0.37 -11.35 7.24
N ILE A 55 -0.78 -10.89 6.74
CA ILE A 55 -1.50 -9.78 7.37
C ILE A 55 -1.85 -10.11 8.82
N ARG A 56 -2.28 -11.36 9.14
CA ARG A 56 -2.59 -11.79 10.51
C ARG A 56 -1.36 -11.83 11.39
N HIS A 57 -0.22 -12.26 10.86
CA HIS A 57 1.05 -12.17 11.57
C HIS A 57 1.42 -10.71 11.85
N LEU A 58 1.29 -9.82 10.87
CA LEU A 58 1.58 -8.39 11.07
C LEU A 58 0.68 -7.74 12.12
N LEU A 59 -0.61 -8.11 12.18
CA LEU A 59 -1.50 -7.66 13.25
C LEU A 59 -1.02 -8.13 14.63
N ARG A 60 -0.56 -9.39 14.74
CA ARG A 60 0.00 -9.92 16.00
C ARG A 60 1.29 -9.20 16.41
N GLU A 61 2.18 -8.92 15.46
CA GLU A 61 3.39 -8.10 15.72
C GLU A 61 3.02 -6.70 16.20
N ALA A 62 1.90 -6.14 15.69
CA ALA A 62 1.33 -4.89 16.17
C ALA A 62 0.54 -5.02 17.49
N GLN A 63 0.58 -6.21 18.14
CA GLN A 63 -0.16 -6.52 19.38
C GLN A 63 -1.68 -6.40 19.25
N LEU A 64 -2.21 -6.61 18.03
CA LEU A 64 -3.63 -6.62 17.74
C LEU A 64 -4.13 -8.07 17.55
N PRO A 65 -5.35 -8.39 18.00
CA PRO A 65 -5.96 -9.66 17.67
C PRO A 65 -6.25 -9.74 16.16
N THR A 66 -6.10 -10.91 15.56
CA THR A 66 -6.36 -11.10 14.12
C THR A 66 -7.79 -10.73 13.73
N THR A 67 -8.72 -10.93 14.64
CA THR A 67 -10.15 -10.61 14.50
C THR A 67 -10.48 -9.11 14.57
N ALA A 68 -9.52 -8.25 14.96
CA ALA A 68 -9.73 -6.80 14.97
C ALA A 68 -9.92 -6.23 13.56
N LEU A 69 -9.34 -6.91 12.54
CA LEU A 69 -9.43 -6.48 11.14
C LEU A 69 -10.76 -6.92 10.52
N TYR A 70 -11.56 -5.96 10.12
CA TYR A 70 -12.76 -6.17 9.33
C TYR A 70 -12.72 -5.35 8.03
N TYR A 71 -13.68 -5.56 7.15
CA TYR A 71 -13.72 -4.89 5.85
C TYR A 71 -15.12 -4.28 5.64
N THR A 72 -15.14 -3.09 5.05
CA THR A 72 -16.42 -2.48 4.61
C THR A 72 -17.04 -3.28 3.47
N SER A 73 -18.28 -2.95 3.11
CA SER A 73 -18.94 -3.51 1.91
C SER A 73 -18.16 -3.26 0.62
N GLU A 74 -17.35 -2.20 0.59
CA GLU A 74 -16.48 -1.83 -0.54
C GLU A 74 -15.10 -2.53 -0.49
N GLY A 75 -14.84 -3.34 0.54
CA GLY A 75 -13.57 -4.05 0.70
C GLY A 75 -12.45 -3.24 1.33
N LYS A 76 -12.72 -2.05 1.89
CA LYS A 76 -11.70 -1.25 2.61
C LYS A 76 -11.42 -1.89 3.98
N PRO A 77 -10.13 -2.10 4.34
CA PRO A 77 -9.75 -2.61 5.66
C PRO A 77 -10.04 -1.57 6.75
N GLN A 78 -10.51 -2.03 7.89
CA GLN A 78 -10.87 -1.21 9.04
C GLN A 78 -10.40 -1.84 10.36
N LEU A 79 -10.08 -0.99 11.31
CA LEU A 79 -9.83 -1.32 12.71
C LEU A 79 -10.64 -0.39 13.60
N GLU A 80 -11.02 -0.86 14.78
CA GLU A 80 -11.63 0.02 15.78
C GLU A 80 -10.56 0.92 16.43
N GLY A 81 -10.83 2.22 16.50
CA GLY A 81 -10.00 3.21 17.18
C GLY A 81 -8.73 3.65 16.46
N GLN A 82 -8.44 3.11 15.27
CA GLN A 82 -7.30 3.54 14.46
C GLN A 82 -7.49 3.23 12.96
N TYR A 83 -6.74 3.92 12.13
CA TYR A 83 -6.72 3.69 10.69
C TYR A 83 -5.71 2.61 10.34
N ILE A 84 -6.06 1.81 9.32
CA ILE A 84 -5.20 0.81 8.72
C ILE A 84 -5.16 0.97 7.22
N SER A 85 -3.96 0.85 6.63
CA SER A 85 -3.79 0.65 5.19
C SER A 85 -2.95 -0.59 4.93
N ILE A 86 -3.35 -1.39 3.94
CA ILE A 86 -2.72 -2.68 3.62
C ILE A 86 -2.25 -2.64 2.17
N THR A 87 -1.05 -3.15 1.93
CA THR A 87 -0.51 -3.31 0.58
C THR A 87 0.33 -4.58 0.46
N HIS A 88 0.50 -5.05 -0.77
CA HIS A 88 1.36 -6.18 -1.08
C HIS A 88 1.87 -6.12 -2.52
N SER A 89 3.11 -6.47 -2.73
CA SER A 89 3.70 -6.64 -4.06
C SER A 89 4.73 -7.75 -4.03
N HIS A 90 4.62 -8.71 -4.96
CA HIS A 90 5.50 -9.89 -5.05
C HIS A 90 5.64 -10.63 -3.72
N ASN A 91 6.79 -10.47 -3.05
CA ASN A 91 7.11 -11.17 -1.81
C ASN A 91 6.92 -10.32 -0.55
N PHE A 92 6.33 -9.15 -0.66
CA PHE A 92 6.13 -8.26 0.48
C PHE A 92 4.65 -8.00 0.75
N VAL A 93 4.32 -8.00 2.04
CA VAL A 93 3.04 -7.55 2.58
C VAL A 93 3.34 -6.50 3.62
N MET A 94 2.62 -5.40 3.59
CA MET A 94 2.79 -4.30 4.54
C MET A 94 1.44 -3.87 5.10
N ILE A 95 1.45 -3.47 6.37
CA ILE A 95 0.35 -2.72 6.99
C ILE A 95 0.90 -1.43 7.58
N ALA A 96 0.13 -0.36 7.49
CA ALA A 96 0.36 0.87 8.23
C ALA A 96 -0.78 1.09 9.21
N LEU A 97 -0.44 1.48 10.44
CA LEU A 97 -1.36 1.80 11.54
C LEU A 97 -1.14 3.24 11.97
N SER A 98 -2.21 4.02 12.08
CA SER A 98 -2.14 5.43 12.44
C SER A 98 -3.40 5.88 13.18
N LEU A 99 -3.28 6.93 13.99
CA LEU A 99 -4.44 7.61 14.59
C LEU A 99 -5.10 8.61 13.63
N ARG A 100 -4.51 8.84 12.46
CA ARG A 100 -5.04 9.69 11.38
C ARG A 100 -5.20 8.88 10.11
N PRO A 101 -6.03 9.35 9.15
CA PRO A 101 -6.13 8.72 7.85
C PRO A 101 -4.76 8.48 7.21
N ILE A 102 -4.57 7.29 6.66
CA ILE A 102 -3.29 6.85 6.09
C ILE A 102 -3.52 5.96 4.87
N GLY A 103 -2.70 6.14 3.85
CA GLY A 103 -2.61 5.24 2.71
C GLY A 103 -1.18 4.79 2.50
N ILE A 104 -0.97 3.51 2.20
CA ILE A 104 0.34 2.99 1.79
C ILE A 104 0.21 2.13 0.54
N ASP A 105 1.24 2.17 -0.28
CA ASP A 105 1.39 1.24 -1.40
C ASP A 105 2.85 0.85 -1.63
N ILE A 106 3.08 -0.40 -2.05
CA ILE A 106 4.40 -0.92 -2.43
C ILE A 106 4.32 -1.55 -3.81
N GLU A 107 5.32 -1.27 -4.66
CA GLU A 107 5.45 -1.93 -5.95
C GLU A 107 6.90 -2.25 -6.31
N ARG A 108 7.07 -3.37 -6.99
CA ARG A 108 8.34 -3.72 -7.60
C ARG A 108 8.56 -2.90 -8.87
N CYS A 109 9.76 -2.32 -9.02
CA CYS A 109 10.15 -1.57 -10.21
C CYS A 109 10.31 -2.52 -11.41
N LEU A 110 9.34 -2.54 -12.29
CA LEU A 110 9.31 -3.43 -13.47
C LEU A 110 9.04 -2.63 -14.74
N PRO A 111 9.67 -2.99 -15.89
CA PRO A 111 9.49 -2.27 -17.16
C PRO A 111 8.05 -2.15 -17.64
N ARG A 112 7.16 -3.04 -17.22
CA ARG A 112 5.74 -2.98 -17.56
C ARG A 112 5.06 -1.66 -17.17
N ILE A 113 5.59 -0.93 -16.17
CA ILE A 113 5.01 0.34 -15.71
C ILE A 113 5.02 1.39 -16.82
N LEU A 114 6.04 1.39 -17.68
CA LEU A 114 6.17 2.33 -18.78
C LEU A 114 4.98 2.25 -19.75
N ARG A 115 4.46 1.03 -19.99
CA ARG A 115 3.29 0.81 -20.87
C ARG A 115 1.97 1.23 -20.22
N LEU A 116 1.95 1.36 -18.91
CA LEU A 116 0.77 1.77 -18.15
C LEU A 116 0.74 3.27 -17.85
N ALA A 117 1.88 3.96 -18.00
CA ALA A 117 2.06 5.35 -17.59
C ALA A 117 0.95 6.29 -18.07
N SER A 118 0.61 6.25 -19.35
CA SER A 118 -0.43 7.09 -19.94
C SER A 118 -1.85 6.85 -19.39
N ARG A 119 -2.07 5.74 -18.67
CA ARG A 119 -3.37 5.41 -18.07
C ARG A 119 -3.56 5.98 -16.67
N PHE A 120 -2.47 6.40 -16.02
CA PHE A 120 -2.57 6.88 -14.64
C PHE A 120 -1.97 8.27 -14.41
N THR A 121 -1.20 8.82 -15.35
CA THR A 121 -0.58 10.15 -15.18
C THR A 121 -0.41 10.89 -16.51
N PRO A 122 -0.61 12.22 -16.51
CA PRO A 122 -0.21 13.08 -17.64
C PRO A 122 1.30 13.39 -17.63
N TRP A 123 2.02 13.13 -16.52
CA TRP A 123 3.44 13.37 -16.45
C TRP A 123 4.21 12.51 -17.45
N GLN A 124 5.18 13.10 -18.13
CA GLN A 124 6.03 12.43 -19.09
C GLN A 124 7.49 12.57 -18.66
N ALA A 125 8.21 11.45 -18.67
CA ALA A 125 9.63 11.47 -18.39
C ALA A 125 10.38 12.29 -19.43
N PRO A 126 11.36 13.12 -19.02
CA PRO A 126 12.28 13.79 -19.94
C PRO A 126 12.93 12.79 -20.92
N SER A 127 13.15 13.22 -22.16
CA SER A 127 13.68 12.36 -23.23
C SER A 127 15.12 11.87 -22.99
N ASP A 128 15.86 12.56 -22.13
CA ASP A 128 17.24 12.24 -21.74
C ASP A 128 17.32 11.37 -20.45
N MET A 129 16.17 11.09 -19.83
CA MET A 129 16.11 10.21 -18.66
C MET A 129 16.32 8.74 -19.08
N ASP A 130 17.27 8.06 -18.46
CA ASP A 130 17.51 6.64 -18.71
C ASP A 130 16.33 5.75 -18.31
N GLU A 131 16.20 4.59 -18.94
CA GLU A 131 15.04 3.70 -18.75
C GLU A 131 14.86 3.25 -17.30
N LEU A 132 15.93 2.94 -16.59
CA LEU A 132 15.85 2.50 -15.19
C LEU A 132 15.28 3.60 -14.29
N THR A 133 15.73 4.83 -14.49
CA THR A 133 15.24 6.01 -13.79
C THR A 133 13.77 6.28 -14.15
N GLN A 134 13.38 6.13 -15.44
CA GLN A 134 11.98 6.22 -15.84
C GLN A 134 11.10 5.18 -15.12
N ILE A 135 11.52 3.91 -15.11
CA ILE A 135 10.80 2.83 -14.40
C ILE A 135 10.61 3.20 -12.92
N ARG A 136 11.66 3.67 -12.26
CA ARG A 136 11.58 4.06 -10.84
C ARG A 136 10.67 5.27 -10.63
N ALA A 137 10.76 6.30 -11.46
CA ALA A 137 9.93 7.49 -11.38
C ALA A 137 8.43 7.17 -11.57
N TYR A 138 8.10 6.38 -12.60
CA TYR A 138 6.72 5.96 -12.81
C TYR A 138 6.21 5.02 -11.71
N THR A 139 7.07 4.14 -11.17
CA THR A 139 6.68 3.29 -10.03
C THR A 139 6.42 4.14 -8.78
N GLN A 140 7.25 5.15 -8.51
CA GLN A 140 7.02 6.09 -7.42
C GLN A 140 5.68 6.83 -7.57
N LEU A 141 5.43 7.37 -8.75
CA LEU A 141 4.20 8.11 -9.02
C LEU A 141 2.96 7.19 -8.88
N TRP A 142 3.06 5.95 -9.34
CA TRP A 142 2.02 4.93 -9.17
C TRP A 142 1.74 4.64 -7.70
N THR A 143 2.78 4.35 -6.90
CA THR A 143 2.62 4.03 -5.47
C THR A 143 2.05 5.19 -4.67
N ILE A 144 2.41 6.44 -5.00
CA ILE A 144 1.80 7.63 -4.37
C ILE A 144 0.31 7.69 -4.71
N LYS A 145 -0.07 7.49 -5.97
CA LYS A 145 -1.48 7.55 -6.40
C LYS A 145 -2.31 6.40 -5.82
N GLU A 146 -1.77 5.19 -5.73
CA GLU A 146 -2.43 4.05 -5.06
C GLU A 146 -2.60 4.31 -3.56
N ALA A 147 -1.59 4.85 -2.89
CA ALA A 147 -1.69 5.23 -1.49
C ALA A 147 -2.76 6.34 -1.30
N LEU A 148 -2.79 7.32 -2.21
CA LEU A 148 -3.79 8.39 -2.23
C LEU A 148 -5.20 7.85 -2.47
N TYR A 149 -5.36 6.86 -3.35
CA TYR A 149 -6.63 6.18 -3.58
C TYR A 149 -7.14 5.45 -2.32
N LYS A 150 -6.24 4.80 -1.59
CA LYS A 150 -6.58 4.08 -0.35
C LYS A 150 -7.04 4.98 0.79
N ILE A 151 -6.47 6.20 0.88
CA ILE A 151 -6.86 7.19 1.90
C ILE A 151 -8.11 7.99 1.49
N ALA A 152 -8.48 7.97 0.20
CA ALA A 152 -9.60 8.74 -0.32
C ALA A 152 -10.92 8.36 0.38
N ASP A 153 -11.65 9.37 0.81
CA ASP A 153 -12.98 9.25 1.46
C ASP A 153 -14.12 9.82 0.60
N PHE A 154 -13.84 10.18 -0.65
CA PHE A 154 -14.82 10.62 -1.63
C PHE A 154 -15.43 9.44 -2.39
N PRO A 155 -16.72 9.50 -2.79
CA PRO A 155 -17.33 8.47 -3.62
C PRO A 155 -16.77 8.51 -5.06
N SER A 156 -16.64 7.35 -5.69
CA SER A 156 -16.35 7.25 -7.14
C SER A 156 -15.11 8.02 -7.62
N VAL A 157 -14.05 8.04 -6.82
CA VAL A 157 -12.77 8.70 -7.17
C VAL A 157 -12.21 8.12 -8.46
N ARG A 158 -11.92 8.98 -9.43
CA ARG A 158 -11.31 8.62 -10.70
C ARG A 158 -9.79 8.69 -10.60
N PHE A 159 -9.15 7.56 -10.78
CA PHE A 159 -7.71 7.40 -10.52
C PHE A 159 -6.82 8.35 -11.34
N TYR A 160 -7.16 8.58 -12.60
CA TYR A 160 -6.38 9.44 -13.48
C TYR A 160 -6.61 10.93 -13.19
N GLU A 161 -7.89 11.33 -13.11
CA GLU A 161 -8.31 12.73 -13.08
C GLU A 161 -8.25 13.32 -11.67
N ASP A 162 -8.73 12.57 -10.67
CA ASP A 162 -8.97 13.15 -9.34
C ASP A 162 -7.74 13.01 -8.43
N LEU A 163 -6.88 12.01 -8.65
CA LEU A 163 -5.66 11.81 -7.86
C LEU A 163 -4.46 12.45 -8.57
N GLN A 164 -3.88 13.47 -7.97
CA GLN A 164 -2.85 14.26 -8.59
C GLN A 164 -1.59 14.35 -7.71
N VAL A 165 -0.43 14.39 -8.37
CA VAL A 165 0.86 14.71 -7.77
C VAL A 165 1.40 15.93 -8.53
N PRO A 166 0.97 17.15 -8.15
CA PRO A 166 1.39 18.35 -8.84
C PRO A 166 2.88 18.56 -8.67
N HIS A 167 3.52 19.09 -9.72
CA HIS A 167 4.97 19.36 -9.72
C HIS A 167 5.79 18.12 -9.32
N PHE A 168 5.38 16.94 -9.83
CA PHE A 168 6.09 15.70 -9.54
C PHE A 168 7.58 15.81 -9.88
N GLU A 169 8.42 15.65 -8.86
CA GLU A 169 9.87 15.61 -8.96
C GLU A 169 10.34 14.15 -8.86
N PRO A 170 10.86 13.56 -9.94
CA PRO A 170 11.27 12.17 -9.97
C PRO A 170 12.26 11.83 -8.86
N LEU A 171 11.96 10.76 -8.13
CA LEU A 171 12.76 10.20 -7.05
C LEU A 171 12.97 11.12 -5.84
N ALA A 172 12.37 12.31 -5.79
CA ALA A 172 12.32 13.09 -4.58
C ALA A 172 11.52 12.32 -3.50
N PRO A 173 12.05 12.19 -2.28
CA PRO A 173 11.44 11.35 -1.25
C PRO A 173 10.14 11.93 -0.69
N ARG A 174 9.87 13.21 -0.91
CA ARG A 174 8.64 13.88 -0.46
C ARG A 174 7.99 14.58 -1.63
N GLN A 175 6.68 14.42 -1.74
CA GLN A 175 5.86 14.97 -2.80
C GLN A 175 4.58 15.55 -2.20
N GLN A 176 4.05 16.58 -2.82
CA GLN A 176 2.68 16.99 -2.55
C GLN A 176 1.73 16.09 -3.35
N ALA A 177 0.66 15.65 -2.73
CA ALA A 177 -0.40 14.89 -3.39
C ALA A 177 -1.74 15.55 -3.14
N LEU A 178 -2.63 15.51 -4.11
CA LEU A 178 -3.95 16.16 -4.06
C LEU A 178 -5.04 15.20 -4.51
N ILE A 179 -6.17 15.25 -3.84
CA ILE A 179 -7.43 14.75 -4.38
C ILE A 179 -8.23 15.96 -4.84
N THR A 180 -8.55 16.01 -6.14
CA THR A 180 -9.41 17.03 -6.75
C THR A 180 -10.72 16.39 -7.14
N HIS A 181 -11.75 16.54 -6.33
CA HIS A 181 -13.05 15.89 -6.52
C HIS A 181 -14.17 16.96 -6.59
N PRO A 182 -15.27 16.71 -7.31
CA PRO A 182 -16.40 17.65 -7.36
C PRO A 182 -16.97 18.03 -5.98
N GLU A 183 -16.88 17.14 -4.99
CA GLU A 183 -17.34 17.40 -3.62
C GLU A 183 -16.31 18.14 -2.75
N GLY A 184 -15.07 18.33 -3.22
CA GLY A 184 -14.03 19.06 -2.50
C GLY A 184 -12.61 18.64 -2.87
N ASN A 185 -11.67 19.47 -2.48
CA ASN A 185 -10.25 19.22 -2.69
C ASN A 185 -9.58 18.96 -1.35
N LYS A 186 -8.64 18.00 -1.31
CA LYS A 186 -7.83 17.71 -0.13
C LYS A 186 -6.36 17.61 -0.51
N ALA A 187 -5.51 18.21 0.32
CA ALA A 187 -4.06 18.15 0.17
C ALA A 187 -3.45 17.11 1.13
N TYR A 188 -2.43 16.42 0.66
CA TYR A 188 -1.76 15.35 1.36
C TYR A 188 -0.25 15.44 1.17
N LYS A 189 0.49 14.88 2.11
CA LYS A 189 1.93 14.65 2.02
C LYS A 189 2.19 13.23 1.56
N GLY A 190 2.87 13.09 0.43
CA GLY A 190 3.40 11.82 -0.05
C GLY A 190 4.86 11.66 0.36
N GLN A 191 5.21 10.52 0.93
CA GLN A 191 6.58 10.16 1.26
C GLN A 191 6.92 8.81 0.64
N SER A 192 8.01 8.75 -0.14
CA SER A 192 8.45 7.55 -0.84
C SER A 192 9.76 7.01 -0.28
N PHE A 193 9.87 5.68 -0.25
CA PHE A 193 11.00 4.94 0.23
C PHE A 193 11.47 3.97 -0.85
N PHE A 194 12.78 3.94 -1.07
CA PHE A 194 13.42 3.17 -2.14
C PHE A 194 14.16 1.98 -1.53
N TRP A 195 13.88 0.78 -2.02
CA TRP A 195 14.32 -0.43 -1.37
C TRP A 195 14.47 -1.61 -2.34
N GLU A 196 15.71 -2.05 -2.59
CA GLU A 196 16.07 -3.27 -3.35
C GLU A 196 15.18 -3.62 -4.57
N GLY A 197 14.96 -2.64 -5.45
CA GLY A 197 14.09 -2.83 -6.62
C GLY A 197 12.61 -2.67 -6.35
N TYR A 198 12.25 -2.17 -5.17
CA TYR A 198 10.89 -1.76 -4.80
C TYR A 198 10.83 -0.28 -4.46
N ILE A 199 9.67 0.30 -4.64
CA ILE A 199 9.30 1.60 -4.09
C ILE A 199 8.01 1.41 -3.32
N TRP A 200 7.98 1.93 -2.10
CA TRP A 200 6.73 2.06 -1.39
C TRP A 200 6.52 3.52 -0.98
N SER A 201 5.27 3.92 -0.97
CA SER A 201 4.88 5.29 -0.63
C SER A 201 3.81 5.29 0.45
N MET A 202 3.89 6.29 1.30
CA MET A 202 2.92 6.60 2.34
C MET A 202 2.32 7.96 2.03
N VAL A 203 1.01 8.07 2.17
CA VAL A 203 0.26 9.31 2.02
C VAL A 203 -0.53 9.57 3.31
N SER A 204 -0.38 10.76 3.87
CA SER A 204 -1.09 11.23 5.06
C SER A 204 -1.61 12.65 4.87
N GLU A 205 -2.60 13.07 5.64
CA GLU A 205 -3.06 14.45 5.67
C GLU A 205 -1.94 15.40 6.08
N GLU A 206 -2.02 16.67 5.62
CA GLU A 206 -1.08 17.73 5.98
C GLU A 206 -1.19 18.15 7.45
#